data_623a186e659b9a43d1c9b27360ee83d7
#
_entry.id   623a186e659b9a43d1c9b27360ee83d7
#
_cell.length_a   1.000
_cell.length_b   1.000
_cell.length_c   1.000
_cell.angle_alpha   90.00
_cell.angle_beta   90.00
_cell.angle_gamma   90.00
#
_symmetry.space_group_name_H-M   'P 1'
#
loop_
_entity.id
_entity.type
_entity.pdbx_description
1 polymer ?
#
loop_
_entity_poly.entity_id
_entity_poly.type
_entity_poly.pdbx_seq_one_letter_code
_entity_poly.pdbx_strand_id
1 'polypeptide(L)'
;MRHKNYIKLFGYLFIGLLLINTSAYSQKKSKKNNFQTYNSSLHESVEYREIGPFRGGRSAAVAGVSENPDLFYFGATGGGVWKTTNGGETWENISDGFFGGSIGSIAIAKSDSNIIFVGGGEVTVRGNVSSGYGVWKSVDA
;
A
#
# COMPACT_ATOMS: atom_id res chain seq x y z
N MET A 1 -21.94 -57.60 39.78
CA MET A 1 -20.52 -57.14 39.82
C MET A 1 -19.91 -56.78 38.45
N ARG A 2 -20.48 -57.16 37.32
CA ARG A 2 -19.89 -56.94 35.97
C ARG A 2 -20.00 -55.49 35.48
N HIS A 3 -21.07 -54.73 35.79
CA HIS A 3 -21.28 -53.36 35.30
C HIS A 3 -20.28 -52.32 35.81
N LYS A 4 -19.75 -52.47 37.02
CA LYS A 4 -18.77 -51.52 37.58
C LYS A 4 -17.44 -51.49 36.86
N ASN A 5 -17.07 -52.58 36.21
CA ASN A 5 -15.78 -52.67 35.51
C ASN A 5 -15.82 -52.01 34.14
N TYR A 6 -16.95 -52.01 33.45
CA TYR A 6 -17.09 -51.31 32.15
C TYR A 6 -17.05 -49.78 32.30
N ILE A 7 -17.61 -49.24 33.37
CA ILE A 7 -17.60 -47.78 33.64
C ILE A 7 -16.17 -47.32 33.90
N LYS A 8 -15.36 -48.11 34.62
CA LYS A 8 -13.96 -47.78 34.85
C LYS A 8 -13.13 -47.91 33.55
N LEU A 9 -13.40 -48.92 32.73
CA LEU A 9 -12.70 -49.13 31.45
C LEU A 9 -13.03 -47.99 30.46
N PHE A 10 -14.28 -47.54 30.38
CA PHE A 10 -14.69 -46.39 29.57
C PHE A 10 -14.07 -45.09 30.06
N GLY A 11 -13.97 -44.88 31.39
CA GLY A 11 -13.31 -43.73 31.98
C GLY A 11 -11.81 -43.63 31.59
N TYR A 12 -11.10 -44.74 31.67
CA TYR A 12 -9.67 -44.76 31.27
C TYR A 12 -9.47 -44.60 29.77
N LEU A 13 -10.40 -45.11 28.93
CA LEU A 13 -10.35 -44.91 27.48
C LEU A 13 -10.62 -43.43 27.12
N PHE A 14 -11.52 -42.75 27.84
CA PHE A 14 -11.84 -41.35 27.62
C PHE A 14 -10.72 -40.41 28.08
N ILE A 15 -10.05 -40.73 29.20
CA ILE A 15 -8.89 -40.00 29.71
C ILE A 15 -7.71 -40.21 28.77
N GLY A 16 -7.52 -41.42 28.22
CA GLY A 16 -6.48 -41.70 27.22
C GLY A 16 -6.67 -40.91 25.93
N LEU A 17 -7.91 -40.72 25.46
CA LEU A 17 -8.23 -39.95 24.26
C LEU A 17 -8.00 -38.42 24.45
N LEU A 18 -8.16 -37.94 25.69
CA LEU A 18 -7.91 -36.52 26.02
C LEU A 18 -6.42 -36.16 26.06
N LEU A 19 -5.55 -37.13 26.28
CA LEU A 19 -4.08 -36.94 26.34
C LEU A 19 -3.42 -36.97 24.96
N ILE A 20 -4.14 -37.34 23.89
CA ILE A 20 -3.61 -37.40 22.52
C ILE A 20 -3.76 -36.05 21.77
N ASN A 21 -4.24 -35.00 22.44
CA ASN A 21 -4.18 -33.64 21.88
C ASN A 21 -2.73 -33.14 21.89
N THR A 22 -1.86 -33.81 21.16
CA THR A 22 -0.59 -33.22 20.75
C THR A 22 -0.92 -32.10 19.78
N SER A 23 -0.81 -30.87 20.27
CA SER A 23 -0.87 -29.68 19.43
C SER A 23 0.15 -29.87 18.31
N ALA A 24 -0.32 -30.23 17.13
CA ALA A 24 0.48 -30.22 15.93
C ALA A 24 0.80 -28.75 15.62
N TYR A 25 1.83 -28.20 16.23
CA TYR A 25 2.41 -26.96 15.80
C TYR A 25 3.00 -27.19 14.41
N SER A 26 2.22 -26.86 13.40
CA SER A 26 2.71 -26.72 12.05
C SER A 26 3.78 -25.65 12.07
N GLN A 27 5.04 -26.05 12.16
CA GLN A 27 6.15 -25.16 11.90
C GLN A 27 6.07 -24.80 10.41
N LYS A 28 5.44 -23.65 10.14
CA LYS A 28 5.49 -23.01 8.83
C LYS A 28 6.97 -22.77 8.54
N LYS A 29 7.56 -23.65 7.72
CA LYS A 29 8.93 -23.47 7.23
C LYS A 29 8.99 -22.07 6.64
N SER A 30 9.56 -21.13 7.36
CA SER A 30 9.87 -19.80 6.84
C SER A 30 10.72 -20.05 5.60
N LYS A 31 10.18 -19.75 4.42
CA LYS A 31 11.01 -19.62 3.23
C LYS A 31 12.05 -18.59 3.59
N LYS A 32 13.32 -19.02 3.71
CA LYS A 32 14.44 -18.10 3.73
C LYS A 32 14.34 -17.31 2.43
N ASN A 33 13.73 -16.12 2.50
CA ASN A 33 13.85 -15.17 1.43
C ASN A 33 15.35 -14.85 1.37
N ASN A 34 16.02 -15.32 0.34
CA ASN A 34 17.36 -14.86 0.02
C ASN A 34 17.18 -13.38 -0.40
N PHE A 35 17.13 -12.49 0.59
CA PHE A 35 17.27 -11.08 0.32
C PHE A 35 18.63 -10.90 -0.33
N GLN A 36 18.61 -10.48 -1.57
CA GLN A 36 19.84 -10.11 -2.27
C GLN A 36 20.38 -8.88 -1.54
N THR A 37 21.45 -9.06 -0.79
CA THR A 37 22.12 -7.96 -0.11
C THR A 37 22.89 -7.18 -1.18
N TYR A 38 22.40 -5.98 -1.47
CA TYR A 38 23.13 -5.06 -2.33
C TYR A 38 24.25 -4.40 -1.55
N ASN A 39 25.32 -4.03 -2.25
CA ASN A 39 26.41 -3.29 -1.64
C ASN A 39 25.88 -1.93 -1.12
N SER A 40 26.17 -1.60 0.13
CA SER A 40 25.75 -0.35 0.76
C SER A 40 26.24 0.89 -0.01
N SER A 41 27.39 0.80 -0.69
CA SER A 41 27.90 1.87 -1.54
C SER A 41 26.95 2.31 -2.67
N LEU A 42 26.01 1.46 -3.08
CA LEU A 42 24.98 1.82 -4.06
C LEU A 42 23.99 2.86 -3.53
N HIS A 43 23.92 3.01 -2.23
CA HIS A 43 23.00 3.94 -1.56
C HIS A 43 23.69 5.19 -1.02
N GLU A 44 25.04 5.25 -1.07
CA GLU A 44 25.80 6.38 -0.53
C GLU A 44 25.56 7.69 -1.27
N SER A 45 25.11 7.62 -2.53
CA SER A 45 24.76 8.80 -3.34
C SER A 45 23.28 9.20 -3.24
N VAL A 46 22.48 8.46 -2.44
CA VAL A 46 21.06 8.76 -2.30
C VAL A 46 20.87 9.74 -1.15
N GLU A 47 20.50 10.95 -1.48
CA GLU A 47 20.13 12.00 -0.53
C GLU A 47 18.62 12.18 -0.51
N TYR A 48 18.03 12.19 0.69
CA TYR A 48 16.62 12.51 0.86
C TYR A 48 16.46 14.00 1.16
N ARG A 49 15.57 14.64 0.43
CA ARG A 49 15.15 16.01 0.71
C ARG A 49 13.64 16.09 0.80
N GLU A 50 13.15 16.97 1.62
CA GLU A 50 11.72 17.28 1.66
C GLU A 50 11.37 18.19 0.50
N ILE A 51 10.46 17.75 -0.37
CA ILE A 51 10.04 18.45 -1.57
C ILE A 51 8.64 19.06 -1.46
N GLY A 52 8.02 18.95 -0.27
CA GLY A 52 6.64 19.41 -0.06
C GLY A 52 5.60 18.51 -0.72
N PRO A 53 4.34 18.99 -0.83
CA PRO A 53 3.88 20.24 -0.24
C PRO A 53 3.96 20.23 1.29
N PHE A 54 4.39 21.36 1.88
CA PHE A 54 4.60 21.48 3.33
C PHE A 54 3.30 21.51 4.15
N ARG A 55 2.17 21.57 3.49
CA ARG A 55 0.84 21.39 4.05
C ARG A 55 0.22 20.20 3.39
N GLY A 56 0.43 19.05 3.96
CA GLY A 56 -0.11 17.85 3.44
C GLY A 56 -1.04 17.17 4.42
N GLY A 57 -2.05 16.54 3.89
CA GLY A 57 -2.70 15.42 4.50
C GLY A 57 -2.00 14.13 4.06
N ARG A 58 -2.73 13.05 4.04
CA ARG A 58 -2.25 11.80 3.47
C ARG A 58 -2.11 11.95 1.95
N SER A 59 -1.03 11.44 1.40
CA SER A 59 -0.88 11.22 -0.03
C SER A 59 -0.79 9.72 -0.29
N ALA A 60 -1.47 9.26 -1.34
CA ALA A 60 -1.53 7.85 -1.69
C ALA A 60 -0.97 7.57 -3.08
N ALA A 61 -0.78 8.61 -3.89
CA ALA A 61 -0.31 8.48 -5.26
C ALA A 61 0.83 9.46 -5.53
N VAL A 62 1.82 8.99 -6.29
CA VAL A 62 2.91 9.81 -6.79
C VAL A 62 3.31 9.30 -8.16
N ALA A 63 3.65 10.21 -9.08
CA ALA A 63 4.17 9.90 -10.39
C ALA A 63 5.22 10.93 -10.81
N GLY A 64 6.27 10.48 -11.48
CA GLY A 64 7.30 11.33 -12.08
C GLY A 64 7.46 11.03 -13.57
N VAL A 65 8.10 11.92 -14.30
CA VAL A 65 8.37 11.80 -15.73
C VAL A 65 9.87 11.55 -15.90
N SER A 66 10.24 10.38 -16.42
CA SER A 66 11.65 9.96 -16.52
C SER A 66 12.51 10.90 -17.35
N GLU A 67 11.92 11.51 -18.38
CA GLU A 67 12.57 12.44 -19.31
C GLU A 67 12.61 13.88 -18.78
N ASN A 68 11.89 14.16 -17.68
CA ASN A 68 11.87 15.47 -17.04
C ASN A 68 11.98 15.32 -15.52
N PRO A 69 13.19 15.42 -14.96
CA PRO A 69 13.45 15.20 -13.54
C PRO A 69 12.83 16.25 -12.61
N ASP A 70 12.31 17.34 -13.15
CA ASP A 70 11.66 18.41 -12.39
C ASP A 70 10.12 18.27 -12.36
N LEU A 71 9.57 17.36 -13.18
CA LEU A 71 8.13 17.18 -13.31
C LEU A 71 7.61 16.01 -12.47
N PHE A 72 6.81 16.34 -11.46
CA PHE A 72 6.19 15.35 -10.60
C PHE A 72 4.71 15.69 -10.36
N TYR A 73 3.96 14.64 -10.04
CA TYR A 73 2.56 14.72 -9.62
C TYR A 73 2.37 13.96 -8.32
N PHE A 74 1.48 14.47 -7.49
CA PHE A 74 1.08 13.73 -6.31
C PHE A 74 -0.43 13.85 -6.08
N GLY A 75 -1.02 12.78 -5.55
CA GLY A 75 -2.44 12.71 -5.23
C GLY A 75 -2.68 12.75 -3.73
N ALA A 76 -3.42 13.76 -3.29
CA ALA A 76 -3.76 13.96 -1.89
C ALA A 76 -5.09 13.28 -1.52
N THR A 77 -5.21 12.84 -0.28
CA THR A 77 -6.47 12.41 0.28
C THR A 77 -7.33 13.63 0.62
N GLY A 78 -8.41 13.82 -0.15
CA GLY A 78 -9.29 14.97 -0.01
C GLY A 78 -8.73 16.29 -0.56
N GLY A 79 -7.57 16.25 -1.24
CA GLY A 79 -6.88 17.44 -1.73
C GLY A 79 -6.59 17.47 -3.23
N GLY A 80 -7.13 16.52 -4.00
CA GLY A 80 -6.96 16.48 -5.45
C GLY A 80 -5.56 16.14 -5.92
N VAL A 81 -5.23 16.53 -7.15
CA VAL A 81 -3.95 16.32 -7.83
C VAL A 81 -3.10 17.57 -7.82
N TRP A 82 -1.86 17.41 -7.41
CA TRP A 82 -0.87 18.47 -7.36
C TRP A 82 0.26 18.19 -8.35
N LYS A 83 0.72 19.24 -9.02
CA LYS A 83 1.80 19.21 -10.01
C LYS A 83 2.92 20.15 -9.60
N THR A 84 4.16 19.73 -9.81
CA THR A 84 5.35 20.59 -9.78
C THR A 84 6.09 20.48 -11.09
N THR A 85 6.70 21.57 -11.54
CA THR A 85 7.54 21.63 -12.73
C THR A 85 8.97 22.11 -12.41
N ASN A 86 9.29 22.24 -11.13
CA ASN A 86 10.57 22.74 -10.63
C ASN A 86 11.13 21.86 -9.50
N GLY A 87 10.93 20.55 -9.62
CA GLY A 87 11.51 19.58 -8.68
C GLY A 87 10.95 19.66 -7.26
N GLY A 88 9.75 20.21 -7.09
CA GLY A 88 9.07 20.30 -5.80
C GLY A 88 9.27 21.61 -5.05
N GLU A 89 9.89 22.63 -5.64
CA GLU A 89 10.00 23.97 -5.02
C GLU A 89 8.64 24.63 -4.89
N THR A 90 7.79 24.49 -5.91
CA THR A 90 6.40 24.96 -5.88
C THR A 90 5.45 23.91 -6.39
N TRP A 91 4.22 23.94 -5.89
CA TRP A 91 3.16 23.00 -6.24
C TRP A 91 1.88 23.74 -6.60
N GLU A 92 1.22 23.27 -7.65
CA GLU A 92 -0.07 23.76 -8.13
C GLU A 92 -1.11 22.66 -8.08
N ASN A 93 -2.32 22.95 -7.61
CA ASN A 93 -3.44 22.03 -7.71
C ASN A 93 -4.03 22.10 -9.11
N ILE A 94 -3.93 21.01 -9.87
CA ILE A 94 -4.39 20.97 -11.26
C ILE A 94 -5.77 20.31 -11.42
N SER A 95 -6.35 19.80 -10.33
CA SER A 95 -7.67 19.15 -10.37
C SER A 95 -8.81 20.06 -9.93
N ASP A 96 -8.52 21.19 -9.32
CA ASP A 96 -9.54 22.14 -8.87
C ASP A 96 -10.38 22.65 -10.06
N GLY A 97 -11.70 22.63 -9.89
CA GLY A 97 -12.64 22.99 -10.94
C GLY A 97 -13.03 21.86 -11.90
N PHE A 98 -12.31 20.74 -11.92
CA PHE A 98 -12.64 19.55 -12.72
C PHE A 98 -13.19 18.43 -11.87
N PHE A 99 -12.43 18.02 -10.87
CA PHE A 99 -12.81 17.01 -9.88
C PHE A 99 -12.05 17.26 -8.60
N GLY A 100 -12.60 16.77 -7.51
CA GLY A 100 -12.00 16.88 -6.19
C GLY A 100 -11.96 15.53 -5.50
N GLY A 101 -11.65 15.58 -4.20
CA GLY A 101 -11.68 14.43 -3.34
C GLY A 101 -10.34 13.74 -3.22
N SER A 102 -10.40 12.46 -2.84
CA SER A 102 -9.22 11.65 -2.59
C SER A 102 -8.71 11.02 -3.87
N ILE A 103 -7.39 11.03 -4.03
CA ILE A 103 -6.68 10.46 -5.18
C ILE A 103 -5.89 9.25 -4.71
N GLY A 104 -6.22 8.09 -5.25
CA GLY A 104 -5.60 6.81 -4.90
C GLY A 104 -4.50 6.36 -5.85
N SER A 105 -4.51 6.85 -7.09
CA SER A 105 -3.50 6.48 -8.08
C SER A 105 -3.31 7.57 -9.14
N ILE A 106 -2.09 7.69 -9.65
CA ILE A 106 -1.73 8.52 -10.79
C ILE A 106 -0.81 7.72 -11.70
N ALA A 107 -1.07 7.75 -12.99
CA ALA A 107 -0.23 7.14 -14.01
C ALA A 107 -0.04 8.07 -15.19
N ILE A 108 1.21 8.18 -15.66
CA ILE A 108 1.59 8.99 -16.81
C ILE A 108 1.96 8.04 -17.96
N ALA A 109 1.46 8.32 -19.15
CA ALA A 109 1.78 7.51 -20.31
C ALA A 109 3.25 7.75 -20.71
N LYS A 110 4.01 6.66 -20.87
CA LYS A 110 5.42 6.73 -21.29
C LYS A 110 5.62 7.32 -22.68
N SER A 111 4.63 7.18 -23.55
CA SER A 111 4.67 7.68 -24.93
C SER A 111 4.39 9.18 -25.05
N ASP A 112 3.71 9.76 -24.07
CA ASP A 112 3.33 11.17 -24.05
C ASP A 112 3.02 11.60 -22.62
N SER A 113 3.87 12.44 -22.05
CA SER A 113 3.73 12.92 -20.68
C SER A 113 2.53 13.83 -20.46
N ASN A 114 1.87 14.30 -21.51
CA ASN A 114 0.61 15.04 -21.41
C ASN A 114 -0.60 14.13 -21.10
N ILE A 115 -0.44 12.82 -21.33
CA ILE A 115 -1.51 11.85 -21.07
C ILE A 115 -1.35 11.33 -19.64
N ILE A 116 -2.30 11.72 -18.79
CA ILE A 116 -2.33 11.34 -17.38
C ILE A 116 -3.65 10.67 -17.04
N PHE A 117 -3.57 9.58 -16.30
CA PHE A 117 -4.73 8.91 -15.72
C PHE A 117 -4.70 9.07 -14.20
N VAL A 118 -5.84 9.42 -13.63
CA VAL A 118 -6.01 9.63 -12.19
C VAL A 118 -7.16 8.77 -11.68
N GLY A 119 -6.88 7.92 -10.70
CA GLY A 119 -7.88 7.12 -10.01
C GLY A 119 -8.32 7.79 -8.71
N GLY A 120 -9.62 8.06 -8.59
CA GLY A 120 -10.21 8.60 -7.37
C GLY A 120 -10.31 7.55 -6.26
N GLY A 121 -10.38 8.00 -5.02
CA GLY A 121 -10.51 7.17 -3.83
C GLY A 121 -9.24 7.01 -3.02
N GLU A 122 -9.32 6.20 -1.97
CA GLU A 122 -8.16 5.84 -1.15
C GLU A 122 -7.83 4.36 -1.31
N VAL A 123 -6.54 4.04 -1.46
CA VAL A 123 -6.05 2.65 -1.56
C VAL A 123 -5.62 2.08 -0.20
N THR A 124 -5.61 2.89 0.85
CA THR A 124 -5.16 2.47 2.18
C THR A 124 -6.25 1.68 2.90
N VAL A 125 -5.87 0.56 3.53
CA VAL A 125 -6.78 -0.24 4.35
C VAL A 125 -6.95 0.42 5.72
N ARG A 126 -8.13 1.03 5.94
CA ARG A 126 -8.49 1.69 7.21
C ARG A 126 -10.00 1.85 7.33
N GLY A 127 -10.48 2.22 8.51
CA GLY A 127 -11.91 2.29 8.79
C GLY A 127 -12.67 3.46 8.16
N ASN A 128 -11.98 4.48 7.65
CA ASN A 128 -12.57 5.70 7.10
C ASN A 128 -11.93 6.10 5.77
N VAL A 129 -11.92 5.19 4.81
CA VAL A 129 -11.47 5.46 3.44
C VAL A 129 -12.53 6.22 2.66
N SER A 130 -12.10 7.18 1.85
CA SER A 130 -12.97 7.89 0.92
C SER A 130 -13.22 7.04 -0.31
N SER A 131 -14.48 6.92 -0.73
CA SER A 131 -14.83 6.30 -2.01
C SER A 131 -14.29 7.12 -3.17
N GLY A 132 -14.01 6.43 -4.28
CA GLY A 132 -13.58 7.05 -5.52
C GLY A 132 -14.77 7.42 -6.41
N TYR A 133 -14.55 8.39 -7.28
CA TYR A 133 -15.53 8.84 -8.28
C TYR A 133 -15.14 8.41 -9.71
N GLY A 134 -14.36 7.33 -9.81
CA GLY A 134 -13.95 6.77 -11.09
C GLY A 134 -12.51 7.11 -11.49
N VAL A 135 -12.25 6.99 -12.80
CA VAL A 135 -10.97 7.29 -13.42
C VAL A 135 -11.09 8.47 -14.34
N TRP A 136 -10.19 9.41 -14.22
CA TRP A 136 -10.10 10.62 -15.00
C TRP A 136 -8.91 10.54 -15.95
N LYS A 137 -9.03 11.15 -17.12
CA LYS A 137 -7.93 11.26 -18.09
C LYS A 137 -7.73 12.70 -18.49
N SER A 138 -6.48 13.18 -18.36
CA SER A 138 -6.02 14.40 -19.02
C SER A 138 -5.28 14.05 -20.31
N VAL A 139 -5.26 15.00 -21.27
CA VAL A 139 -4.49 14.95 -22.53
C VAL A 139 -3.60 16.18 -22.74
N ASP A 140 -3.58 17.05 -21.73
CA ASP A 140 -2.88 18.35 -21.75
C ASP A 140 -2.08 18.61 -20.47
N ALA A 141 -2.00 17.57 -19.56
CA ALA A 141 -1.24 17.53 -18.30
C ALA A 141 -1.48 18.69 -17.34
#